data_8e725c884c7b0a6d82ca8c6c7f3bede2
#
_entry.id   8e725c884c7b0a6d82ca8c6c7f3bede2
#
_cell.length_a   1.000
_cell.length_b   1.000
_cell.length_c   1.000
_cell.angle_alpha   90.00
_cell.angle_beta   90.00
_cell.angle_gamma   90.00
#
_symmetry.space_group_name_H-M   'P 1'
#
loop_
_entity.id
_entity.type
_entity.pdbx_description
1 polymer ?
#
loop_
_entity_poly.entity_id
_entity_poly.type
_entity_poly.pdbx_seq_one_letter_code
_entity_poly.pdbx_strand_id
1 'polypeptide(L)'
;MGDTHRCIICGKSYKFCDSCRKACTYTPWRVIADTPECYQVHLLIGICRREDAGEEDYQNLAYLSAQVDMTEDVAAVVDQLLNNHK
;
A
#
# COMPACT_ATOMS: atom_id res chain seq x y z
N MET A 1 24.30 -5.76 -6.00
CA MET A 1 23.52 -6.71 -5.21
C MET A 1 22.09 -6.22 -5.06
N GLY A 2 21.15 -7.09 -5.34
CA GLY A 2 19.75 -6.76 -5.13
C GLY A 2 19.39 -6.93 -3.67
N ASP A 3 18.81 -5.92 -3.09
CA ASP A 3 18.32 -6.00 -1.72
C ASP A 3 16.94 -6.65 -1.70
N THR A 4 16.65 -7.39 -0.64
CA THR A 4 15.34 -7.99 -0.45
C THR A 4 14.49 -7.03 0.35
N HIS A 5 13.34 -6.66 -0.18
CA HIS A 5 12.35 -5.83 0.48
C HIS A 5 11.11 -6.64 0.80
N ARG A 6 10.34 -6.16 1.74
CA ARG A 6 9.05 -6.75 2.07
C ARG A 6 7.96 -5.72 1.80
N CYS A 7 6.95 -6.12 1.03
CA CYS A 7 5.83 -5.24 0.73
C CYS A 7 5.11 -4.85 2.03
N ILE A 8 4.88 -3.57 2.23
CA ILE A 8 4.24 -3.06 3.45
C ILE A 8 2.77 -3.50 3.54
N ILE A 9 2.17 -3.91 2.43
CA ILE A 9 0.75 -4.26 2.37
C ILE A 9 0.53 -5.78 2.42
N CYS A 10 1.15 -6.52 1.50
CA CYS A 10 0.93 -7.97 1.41
C CYS A 10 1.98 -8.79 2.16
N GLY A 11 3.06 -8.18 2.59
CA GLY A 11 4.11 -8.85 3.33
C GLY A 11 4.99 -9.77 2.51
N LYS A 12 4.80 -9.84 1.21
CA LYS A 12 5.61 -10.68 0.34
C LYS A 12 7.01 -10.09 0.17
N SER A 13 8.01 -10.96 0.19
CA SER A 13 9.39 -10.55 -0.07
C SER A 13 9.61 -10.43 -1.57
N TYR A 14 10.35 -9.43 -1.97
CA TYR A 14 10.68 -9.22 -3.37
C TYR A 14 12.06 -8.58 -3.47
N LYS A 15 12.69 -8.73 -4.64
CA LYS A 15 14.00 -8.15 -4.88
C LYS A 15 13.85 -6.82 -5.59
N PHE A 16 14.54 -5.82 -5.07
CA PHE A 16 14.56 -4.48 -5.66
C PHE A 16 15.92 -3.86 -5.39
N CYS A 17 16.55 -3.34 -6.44
CA CYS A 17 17.89 -2.74 -6.31
C CYS A 17 17.78 -1.29 -5.90
N ASP A 18 18.03 -1.01 -4.62
CA ASP A 18 17.99 0.36 -4.09
C ASP A 18 19.05 1.27 -4.70
N SER A 19 20.19 0.68 -5.12
CA SER A 19 21.29 1.44 -5.69
C SER A 19 21.13 1.71 -7.20
N CYS A 20 20.10 1.15 -7.83
CA CYS A 20 19.81 1.39 -9.24
C CYS A 20 19.12 2.73 -9.42
N ARG A 21 19.85 3.72 -9.97
CA ARG A 21 19.30 5.05 -10.20
C ARG A 21 18.03 5.02 -11.05
N LYS A 22 18.04 4.19 -12.10
CA LYS A 22 16.88 4.08 -12.99
C LYS A 22 15.65 3.58 -12.26
N ALA A 23 15.79 2.53 -11.45
CA ALA A 23 14.69 1.96 -10.69
C ALA A 23 14.16 2.97 -9.66
N CYS A 24 15.05 3.65 -8.94
CA CYS A 24 14.64 4.64 -7.94
C CYS A 24 14.00 5.87 -8.58
N THR A 25 14.36 6.21 -9.81
CA THR A 25 13.78 7.35 -10.51
C THR A 25 12.42 7.02 -11.11
N TYR A 26 12.29 5.86 -11.76
CA TYR A 26 11.08 5.51 -12.49
C TYR A 26 10.05 4.78 -11.64
N THR A 27 10.49 4.02 -10.62
CA THR A 27 9.58 3.26 -9.78
C THR A 27 9.96 3.39 -8.30
N PRO A 28 9.92 4.62 -7.73
CA PRO A 28 10.32 4.82 -6.33
C PRO A 28 9.38 4.09 -5.35
N TRP A 29 8.13 3.83 -5.74
CA TRP A 29 7.16 3.13 -4.90
C TRP A 29 7.58 1.68 -4.62
N ARG A 30 8.44 1.08 -5.46
CA ARG A 30 8.88 -0.30 -5.26
C ARG A 30 9.77 -0.50 -4.04
N VAL A 31 10.22 0.58 -3.44
CA VAL A 31 10.93 0.50 -2.14
C VAL A 31 9.94 0.12 -1.02
N ILE A 32 8.67 0.44 -1.20
CA ILE A 32 7.61 0.26 -0.20
C ILE A 32 6.74 -0.95 -0.52
N ALA A 33 6.38 -1.14 -1.79
CA ALA A 33 5.40 -2.13 -2.19
C ALA A 33 5.88 -2.90 -3.42
N ASP A 34 5.40 -4.13 -3.58
CA ASP A 34 5.78 -5.00 -4.69
C ASP A 34 4.94 -4.78 -5.94
N THR A 35 3.73 -4.23 -5.81
CA THR A 35 2.84 -3.96 -6.94
C THR A 35 2.26 -2.56 -6.82
N PRO A 36 1.83 -1.96 -7.97
CA PRO A 36 1.15 -0.66 -7.92
C PRO A 36 -0.12 -0.69 -7.07
N GLU A 37 -0.86 -1.78 -7.10
CA GLU A 37 -2.09 -1.94 -6.32
C GLU A 37 -1.80 -1.86 -4.82
N CYS A 38 -0.77 -2.56 -4.35
CA CYS A 38 -0.34 -2.48 -2.96
C CYS A 38 0.06 -1.06 -2.58
N TYR A 39 0.78 -0.38 -3.46
CA TYR A 39 1.18 1.00 -3.21
C TYR A 39 -0.04 1.93 -3.11
N GLN A 40 -1.04 1.74 -3.97
CA GLN A 40 -2.27 2.52 -3.91
C GLN A 40 -3.01 2.32 -2.59
N VAL A 41 -3.08 1.07 -2.10
CA VAL A 41 -3.67 0.80 -0.79
C VAL A 41 -2.92 1.54 0.31
N HIS A 42 -1.58 1.53 0.26
CA HIS A 42 -0.75 2.25 1.22
C HIS A 42 -1.08 3.75 1.23
N LEU A 43 -1.18 4.36 0.04
CA LEU A 43 -1.51 5.78 -0.08
C LEU A 43 -2.91 6.07 0.47
N LEU A 44 -3.88 5.23 0.14
CA LEU A 44 -5.25 5.41 0.60
C LEU A 44 -5.40 5.26 2.10
N ILE A 45 -4.65 4.32 2.70
CA ILE A 45 -4.63 4.20 4.17
C ILE A 45 -4.13 5.52 4.78
N GLY A 46 -3.07 6.09 4.24
CA GLY A 46 -2.56 7.37 4.70
C GLY A 46 -3.57 8.50 4.57
N ILE A 47 -4.28 8.56 3.43
CA ILE A 47 -5.31 9.57 3.18
C ILE A 47 -6.48 9.39 4.14
N CYS A 48 -6.97 8.14 4.31
CA CYS A 48 -8.14 7.86 5.14
C CYS A 48 -7.86 8.05 6.64
N ARG A 49 -6.60 8.02 7.04
CA ARG A 49 -6.23 8.34 8.44
C ARG A 49 -6.30 9.81 8.75
N ARG A 50 -6.34 10.65 7.72
CA ARG A 50 -6.55 12.09 7.87
C ARG A 50 -8.05 12.35 7.90
N GLU A 51 -8.44 13.37 8.64
CA GLU A 51 -9.86 13.70 8.81
C GLU A 51 -10.49 14.29 7.55
N ASP A 52 -9.68 14.69 6.58
CA ASP A 52 -10.15 15.32 5.35
C ASP A 52 -10.36 14.34 4.19
N ALA A 53 -10.31 13.03 4.44
CA ALA A 53 -10.59 12.04 3.41
C ALA A 53 -12.05 12.08 3.00
N GLY A 54 -12.30 11.99 1.68
CA GLY A 54 -13.65 11.98 1.13
C GLY A 54 -14.20 10.56 1.00
N GLU A 55 -15.51 10.48 0.71
CA GLU A 55 -16.19 9.20 0.50
C GLU A 55 -15.53 8.41 -0.62
N GLU A 56 -15.11 9.07 -1.69
CA GLU A 56 -14.44 8.44 -2.82
C GLU A 56 -13.17 7.72 -2.37
N ASP A 57 -12.41 8.31 -1.45
CA ASP A 57 -11.19 7.69 -0.95
C ASP A 57 -11.48 6.39 -0.23
N TYR A 58 -12.56 6.34 0.57
CA TYR A 58 -12.97 5.13 1.27
C TYR A 58 -13.47 4.06 0.29
N GLN A 59 -14.20 4.47 -0.75
CA GLN A 59 -14.66 3.54 -1.78
C GLN A 59 -13.49 2.93 -2.53
N ASN A 60 -12.50 3.74 -2.89
CA ASN A 60 -11.30 3.26 -3.57
C ASN A 60 -10.49 2.32 -2.67
N LEU A 61 -10.39 2.64 -1.38
CA LEU A 61 -9.71 1.77 -0.43
C LEU A 61 -10.39 0.40 -0.33
N ALA A 62 -11.72 0.39 -0.22
CA ALA A 62 -12.49 -0.85 -0.17
C ALA A 62 -12.30 -1.67 -1.44
N TYR A 63 -12.35 -1.04 -2.59
CA TYR A 63 -12.17 -1.70 -3.88
C TYR A 63 -10.78 -2.32 -4.01
N LEU A 64 -9.74 -1.52 -3.74
CA LEU A 64 -8.36 -1.97 -3.90
C LEU A 64 -7.97 -3.00 -2.86
N SER A 65 -8.47 -2.88 -1.62
CA SER A 65 -8.16 -3.85 -0.58
C SER A 65 -8.71 -5.23 -0.90
N ALA A 66 -9.77 -5.32 -1.69
CA ALA A 66 -10.29 -6.60 -2.15
C ALA A 66 -9.45 -7.22 -3.29
N GLN A 67 -8.58 -6.43 -3.92
CA GLN A 67 -7.76 -6.87 -5.05
C GLN A 67 -6.39 -7.39 -4.60
N VAL A 68 -5.96 -7.08 -3.40
CA VAL A 68 -4.62 -7.41 -2.92
C VAL A 68 -4.69 -8.28 -1.67
N ASP A 69 -3.65 -9.10 -1.48
CA ASP A 69 -3.50 -9.89 -0.26
C ASP A 69 -2.81 -9.02 0.78
N MET A 70 -3.53 -8.69 1.85
CA MET A 70 -2.99 -7.87 2.93
C MET A 70 -2.56 -8.75 4.10
N THR A 71 -1.53 -8.30 4.84
CA THR A 71 -1.19 -8.92 6.11
C THR A 71 -2.35 -8.69 7.10
N GLU A 72 -2.39 -9.48 8.18
CA GLU A 72 -3.42 -9.34 9.20
C GLU A 72 -3.43 -7.94 9.80
N ASP A 73 -2.24 -7.38 10.03
CA ASP A 73 -2.12 -6.03 10.60
C ASP A 73 -2.72 -4.98 9.66
N VAL A 74 -2.38 -5.07 8.37
CA VAL A 74 -2.89 -4.13 7.38
C VAL A 74 -4.41 -4.30 7.20
N ALA A 75 -4.88 -5.54 7.14
CA ALA A 75 -6.32 -5.82 7.01
C ALA A 75 -7.09 -5.25 8.19
N ALA A 76 -6.55 -5.35 9.41
CA ALA A 76 -7.19 -4.79 10.59
C ALA A 76 -7.28 -3.27 10.51
N VAL A 77 -6.23 -2.60 10.03
CA VAL A 77 -6.23 -1.14 9.86
C VAL A 77 -7.27 -0.73 8.82
N VAL A 78 -7.33 -1.42 7.68
CA VAL A 78 -8.30 -1.12 6.63
C VAL A 78 -9.72 -1.31 7.13
N ASP A 79 -9.99 -2.43 7.81
CA ASP A 79 -11.31 -2.69 8.37
C ASP A 79 -11.74 -1.60 9.35
N GLN A 80 -10.81 -1.18 10.21
CA GLN A 80 -11.09 -0.13 11.19
C GLN A 80 -11.42 1.19 10.49
N LEU A 81 -10.66 1.57 9.48
CA LEU A 81 -10.90 2.80 8.73
C LEU A 81 -12.25 2.77 8.03
N LEU A 82 -12.59 1.65 7.38
CA LEU A 82 -13.85 1.52 6.67
C LEU A 82 -15.04 1.50 7.62
N ASN A 83 -14.90 0.87 8.80
CA ASN A 83 -15.96 0.84 9.80
C ASN A 83 -16.17 2.21 10.42
N ASN A 84 -15.11 2.96 10.67
CA ASN A 84 -15.21 4.29 11.26
C ASN A 84 -15.85 5.30 10.30
N HIS A 85 -15.78 5.06 9.01
CA HIS A 85 -16.39 5.92 8.01
C HIS A 85 -17.92 5.83 7.99
N LYS A 86 -18.44 4.67 8.36
CA LYS A 86 -19.90 4.48 8.40
C LYS A 86 -20.53 5.34 9.54
#